data_9dbddd95f6c81cf5434772b6a4beb976
#
_entry.id   9dbddd95f6c81cf5434772b6a4beb976
#
_cell.length_a   1.000
_cell.length_b   1.000
_cell.length_c   1.000
_cell.angle_alpha   90.00
_cell.angle_beta   90.00
_cell.angle_gamma   90.00
#
_symmetry.space_group_name_H-M   'P 1'
#
loop_
_entity.id
_entity.type
_entity.pdbx_description
1 polymer ?
#
loop_
_entity_poly.entity_id
_entity_poly.type
_entity_poly.pdbx_seq_one_letter_code
_entity_poly.pdbx_strand_id
1 'polypeptide(L)'
;SYTDYTGMMMSSITTIINAVSYVLIGFVSVSLIVSSIMIGIITYISVLERIKEIGVLRSLGASKRDVARVFNAETLIIGFAAGIIGIGITVLLNIPVSAIIFKLSGIKKVAALPWQGGLILVGISMLLTFIAGLIPSRIASKKDPVVALRSE
;
A
#
# COMPACT_ATOMS: atom_id res chain seq x y z
N SER A 1 -34.82 23.93 24.52
CA SER A 1 -34.08 23.34 25.59
C SER A 1 -33.72 21.88 25.35
N TYR A 2 -34.65 20.98 25.02
CA TYR A 2 -34.33 19.57 24.73
C TYR A 2 -33.46 19.40 23.48
N THR A 3 -33.72 20.21 22.46
CA THR A 3 -32.96 20.26 21.20
C THR A 3 -31.55 20.77 21.40
N ASP A 4 -31.32 21.67 22.38
CA ASP A 4 -29.98 22.19 22.67
C ASP A 4 -29.09 21.17 23.34
N TYR A 5 -29.63 20.36 24.27
CA TYR A 5 -28.89 19.28 24.91
C TYR A 5 -28.49 18.17 23.91
N THR A 6 -29.42 17.76 23.08
CA THR A 6 -29.11 16.75 22.03
C THR A 6 -28.10 17.28 21.02
N GLY A 7 -28.20 18.55 20.61
CA GLY A 7 -27.24 19.19 19.73
C GLY A 7 -25.85 19.28 20.35
N MET A 8 -25.74 19.65 21.62
CA MET A 8 -24.47 19.71 22.34
C MET A 8 -23.84 18.31 22.50
N MET A 9 -24.64 17.31 22.84
CA MET A 9 -24.16 15.93 22.95
C MET A 9 -23.67 15.40 21.60
N MET A 10 -24.43 15.65 20.53
CA MET A 10 -24.05 15.24 19.17
C MET A 10 -22.76 15.92 18.71
N SER A 11 -22.58 17.22 19.00
CA SER A 11 -21.37 17.94 18.63
C SER A 11 -20.15 17.44 19.42
N SER A 12 -20.33 17.11 20.70
CA SER A 12 -19.26 16.54 21.53
C SER A 12 -18.83 15.17 21.04
N ILE A 13 -19.79 14.31 20.73
CA ILE A 13 -19.53 12.96 20.17
C ILE A 13 -18.80 13.08 18.82
N THR A 14 -19.28 13.95 17.95
CA THR A 14 -18.63 14.19 16.64
C THR A 14 -17.20 14.69 16.81
N THR A 15 -16.95 15.59 17.74
CA THR A 15 -15.60 16.08 18.04
C THR A 15 -14.68 14.96 18.51
N ILE A 16 -15.15 14.09 19.41
CA ILE A 16 -14.38 12.95 19.90
C ILE A 16 -14.07 11.98 18.76
N ILE A 17 -15.08 11.64 17.95
CA ILE A 17 -14.92 10.74 16.80
C ILE A 17 -13.90 11.32 15.81
N ASN A 18 -13.99 12.61 15.51
CA ASN A 18 -13.04 13.27 14.62
C ASN A 18 -11.62 13.26 15.19
N ALA A 19 -11.45 13.54 16.48
CA ALA A 19 -10.15 13.50 17.13
C ALA A 19 -9.52 12.10 17.05
N VAL A 20 -10.29 11.06 17.38
CA VAL A 20 -9.84 9.66 17.27
C VAL A 20 -9.50 9.33 15.82
N SER A 21 -10.34 9.74 14.87
CA SER A 21 -10.10 9.49 13.44
C SER A 21 -8.80 10.15 12.96
N TYR A 22 -8.53 11.38 13.34
CA TYR A 22 -7.28 12.07 12.98
C TYR A 22 -6.05 11.36 13.55
N VAL A 23 -6.12 10.90 14.79
CA VAL A 23 -5.03 10.14 15.42
C VAL A 23 -4.80 8.83 14.65
N LEU A 24 -5.87 8.09 14.33
CA LEU A 24 -5.77 6.85 13.56
C LEU A 24 -5.22 7.08 12.15
N ILE A 25 -5.66 8.14 11.48
CA ILE A 25 -5.13 8.53 10.17
C ILE A 25 -3.63 8.82 10.27
N GLY A 26 -3.21 9.52 11.32
CA GLY A 26 -1.79 9.78 11.58
C GLY A 26 -0.97 8.49 11.69
N PHE A 27 -1.42 7.53 12.49
CA PHE A 27 -0.75 6.24 12.64
C PHE A 27 -0.70 5.45 11.32
N VAL A 28 -1.81 5.39 10.60
CA VAL A 28 -1.87 4.72 9.30
C VAL A 28 -0.92 5.38 8.29
N SER A 29 -0.87 6.72 8.28
CA SER A 29 0.03 7.46 7.38
C SER A 29 1.49 7.14 7.65
N VAL A 30 1.90 7.11 8.91
CA VAL A 30 3.26 6.72 9.30
C VAL A 30 3.54 5.28 8.88
N SER A 31 2.60 4.37 9.11
CA SER A 31 2.72 2.95 8.70
C SER A 31 2.89 2.81 7.19
N LEU A 32 2.14 3.58 6.41
CA LEU A 32 2.26 3.58 4.94
C LEU A 32 3.63 4.08 4.48
N ILE A 33 4.16 5.12 5.11
CA ILE A 33 5.50 5.64 4.79
C ILE A 33 6.56 4.57 5.09
N VAL A 34 6.52 3.97 6.28
CA VAL A 34 7.47 2.92 6.66
C VAL A 34 7.38 1.73 5.72
N SER A 35 6.17 1.29 5.38
CA SER A 35 5.95 0.19 4.43
C SER A 35 6.52 0.52 3.04
N SER A 36 6.34 1.75 2.57
CA SER A 36 6.88 2.19 1.28
C SER A 36 8.41 2.15 1.27
N ILE A 37 9.04 2.59 2.36
CA ILE A 37 10.50 2.52 2.51
C ILE A 37 10.96 1.06 2.50
N MET A 38 10.28 0.18 3.22
CA MET A 38 10.61 -1.25 3.24
C MET A 38 10.48 -1.90 1.87
N ILE A 39 9.43 -1.58 1.12
CA ILE A 39 9.27 -2.05 -0.26
C ILE A 39 10.45 -1.60 -1.12
N GLY A 40 10.86 -0.34 -0.99
CA GLY A 40 12.02 0.19 -1.70
C GLY A 40 13.30 -0.58 -1.37
N ILE A 41 13.54 -0.85 -0.09
CA ILE A 41 14.73 -1.62 0.37
C ILE A 41 14.70 -3.03 -0.18
N ILE A 42 13.57 -3.74 -0.06
CA ILE A 42 13.44 -5.11 -0.53
C ILE A 42 13.63 -5.18 -2.05
N THR A 43 13.04 -4.25 -2.79
CA THR A 43 13.20 -4.16 -4.24
C THR A 43 14.67 -3.90 -4.62
N TYR A 44 15.34 -3.02 -3.87
CA TYR A 44 16.77 -2.76 -4.09
C TYR A 44 17.63 -4.01 -3.87
N ILE A 45 17.38 -4.75 -2.80
CA ILE A 45 18.07 -6.02 -2.53
C ILE A 45 17.81 -7.03 -3.66
N SER A 46 16.56 -7.15 -4.11
CA SER A 46 16.19 -8.01 -5.24
C SER A 46 16.95 -7.64 -6.52
N VAL A 47 17.14 -6.35 -6.78
CA VAL A 47 17.96 -5.89 -7.90
C VAL A 47 19.40 -6.35 -7.77
N LEU A 48 19.98 -6.21 -6.56
CA LEU A 48 21.37 -6.64 -6.31
C LEU A 48 21.56 -8.15 -6.49
N GLU A 49 20.58 -8.95 -6.07
CA GLU A 49 20.61 -10.40 -6.25
C GLU A 49 20.49 -10.83 -7.71
N ARG A 50 19.86 -10.00 -8.54
CA ARG A 50 19.59 -10.27 -9.95
C ARG A 50 20.51 -9.52 -10.92
N ILE A 51 21.60 -8.96 -10.43
CA ILE A 51 22.55 -8.17 -11.26
C ILE A 51 23.05 -8.97 -12.46
N LYS A 52 23.37 -10.25 -12.28
CA LYS A 52 23.82 -11.12 -13.37
C LYS A 52 22.76 -11.29 -14.46
N GLU A 53 21.51 -11.50 -14.06
CA GLU A 53 20.39 -11.62 -15.00
C GLU A 53 20.20 -10.33 -15.80
N ILE A 54 20.28 -9.19 -15.13
CA ILE A 54 20.18 -7.87 -15.76
C ILE A 54 21.32 -7.69 -16.76
N GLY A 55 22.53 -8.08 -16.39
CA GLY A 55 23.69 -8.04 -17.29
C GLY A 55 23.51 -8.88 -18.53
N VAL A 56 22.99 -10.10 -18.39
CA VAL A 56 22.68 -10.98 -19.53
C VAL A 56 21.63 -10.34 -20.44
N LEU A 57 20.53 -9.84 -19.86
CA LEU A 57 19.47 -9.18 -20.64
C LEU A 57 20.00 -8.00 -21.44
N ARG A 58 20.86 -7.18 -20.83
CA ARG A 58 21.43 -6.02 -21.49
C ARG A 58 22.46 -6.39 -22.55
N SER A 59 23.23 -7.45 -22.33
CA SER A 59 24.19 -7.95 -23.34
C SER A 59 23.48 -8.53 -24.56
N LEU A 60 22.26 -9.05 -24.39
CA LEU A 60 21.42 -9.52 -25.49
C LEU A 60 20.68 -8.41 -26.25
N GLY A 61 20.87 -7.16 -25.88
CA GLY A 61 20.31 -6.01 -26.55
C GLY A 61 19.16 -5.30 -25.84
N ALA A 62 18.81 -5.72 -24.62
CA ALA A 62 17.79 -5.03 -23.85
C ALA A 62 18.22 -3.62 -23.49
N SER A 63 17.36 -2.64 -23.69
CA SER A 63 17.65 -1.24 -23.35
C SER A 63 17.47 -1.01 -21.83
N LYS A 64 18.02 0.12 -21.35
CA LYS A 64 17.78 0.57 -19.96
C LYS A 64 16.30 0.69 -19.64
N ARG A 65 15.52 1.16 -20.62
CA ARG A 65 14.06 1.30 -20.49
C ARG A 65 13.38 -0.06 -20.35
N ASP A 66 13.84 -1.07 -21.07
CA ASP A 66 13.26 -2.43 -20.98
C ASP A 66 13.47 -3.04 -19.59
N VAL A 67 14.66 -2.91 -19.02
CA VAL A 67 14.98 -3.35 -17.67
C VAL A 67 14.12 -2.60 -16.63
N ALA A 68 14.02 -1.28 -16.75
CA ALA A 68 13.19 -0.47 -15.86
C ALA A 68 11.70 -0.87 -15.94
N ARG A 69 11.19 -1.18 -17.13
CA ARG A 69 9.81 -1.65 -17.32
C ARG A 69 9.52 -2.95 -16.58
N VAL A 70 10.45 -3.91 -16.62
CA VAL A 70 10.29 -5.17 -15.90
C VAL A 70 10.13 -4.93 -14.40
N PHE A 71 11.00 -4.13 -13.79
CA PHE A 71 10.92 -3.82 -12.36
C PHE A 71 9.70 -2.97 -12.01
N ASN A 72 9.32 -2.03 -12.85
CA ASN A 72 8.11 -1.23 -12.65
C ASN A 72 6.84 -2.09 -12.73
N ALA A 73 6.78 -3.03 -13.67
CA ALA A 73 5.68 -3.98 -13.76
C ALA A 73 5.60 -4.87 -12.52
N GLU A 74 6.74 -5.36 -12.03
CA GLU A 74 6.82 -6.17 -10.80
C GLU A 74 6.29 -5.40 -9.59
N THR A 75 6.69 -4.14 -9.41
CA THR A 75 6.20 -3.32 -8.30
C THR A 75 4.72 -3.01 -8.39
N LEU A 76 4.19 -2.79 -9.59
CA LEU A 76 2.74 -2.60 -9.80
C LEU A 76 1.95 -3.85 -9.45
N ILE A 77 2.43 -5.03 -9.83
CA ILE A 77 1.80 -6.31 -9.50
C ILE A 77 1.79 -6.52 -7.99
N ILE A 78 2.90 -6.24 -7.30
CA ILE A 78 3.00 -6.34 -5.85
C ILE A 78 2.01 -5.39 -5.18
N GLY A 79 1.92 -4.14 -5.63
CA GLY A 79 0.99 -3.15 -5.10
C GLY A 79 -0.47 -3.55 -5.29
N PHE A 80 -0.81 -4.08 -6.46
CA PHE A 80 -2.15 -4.57 -6.76
C PHE A 80 -2.52 -5.77 -5.87
N ALA A 81 -1.64 -6.77 -5.78
CA ALA A 81 -1.84 -7.93 -4.93
C ALA A 81 -1.97 -7.56 -3.45
N ALA A 82 -1.10 -6.69 -2.95
CA ALA A 82 -1.16 -6.19 -1.57
C ALA A 82 -2.47 -5.46 -1.28
N GLY A 83 -2.94 -4.62 -2.21
CA GLY A 83 -4.21 -3.92 -2.10
C GLY A 83 -5.39 -4.87 -2.01
N ILE A 84 -5.44 -5.87 -2.88
CA ILE A 84 -6.51 -6.89 -2.87
C ILE A 84 -6.48 -7.71 -1.58
N ILE A 85 -5.31 -8.16 -1.14
CA ILE A 85 -5.16 -8.92 0.10
C ILE A 85 -5.62 -8.08 1.30
N GLY A 86 -5.20 -6.82 1.37
CA GLY A 86 -5.59 -5.90 2.44
C GLY A 86 -7.11 -5.69 2.50
N ILE A 87 -7.75 -5.48 1.37
CA ILE A 87 -9.21 -5.36 1.28
C ILE A 87 -9.88 -6.67 1.69
N GLY A 88 -9.39 -7.80 1.20
CA GLY A 88 -9.92 -9.12 1.54
C GLY A 88 -9.89 -9.37 3.04
N ILE A 89 -8.78 -9.09 3.70
CA ILE A 89 -8.63 -9.21 5.15
C ILE A 89 -9.60 -8.26 5.88
N THR A 90 -9.73 -7.01 5.42
CA THR A 90 -10.63 -6.02 6.01
C THR A 90 -12.09 -6.49 5.93
N VAL A 91 -12.52 -6.99 4.78
CA VAL A 91 -13.88 -7.53 4.60
C VAL A 91 -14.12 -8.73 5.51
N LEU A 92 -13.15 -9.65 5.59
CA LEU A 92 -13.25 -10.82 6.47
C LEU A 92 -13.37 -10.43 7.94
N LEU A 93 -12.61 -9.40 8.39
CA LEU A 93 -12.69 -8.91 9.76
C LEU A 93 -13.96 -8.13 10.04
N ASN A 94 -14.53 -7.47 9.04
CA ASN A 94 -15.81 -6.75 9.19
C ASN A 94 -16.97 -7.64 9.54
N ILE A 95 -17.01 -8.88 9.06
CA ILE A 95 -18.11 -9.82 9.33
C ILE A 95 -18.25 -10.09 10.83
N PRO A 96 -17.22 -10.58 11.56
CA PRO A 96 -17.33 -10.84 13.00
C PRO A 96 -17.47 -9.56 13.82
N VAL A 97 -16.80 -8.47 13.44
CA VAL A 97 -16.87 -7.18 14.13
C VAL A 97 -18.30 -6.62 14.06
N SER A 98 -18.90 -6.62 12.88
CA SER A 98 -20.28 -6.18 12.67
C SER A 98 -21.28 -7.06 13.44
N ALA A 99 -21.06 -8.39 13.49
CA ALA A 99 -21.91 -9.32 14.24
C ALA A 99 -21.82 -9.05 15.75
N ILE A 100 -20.62 -8.81 16.30
CA ILE A 100 -20.42 -8.50 17.72
C ILE A 100 -21.10 -7.18 18.07
N ILE A 101 -20.90 -6.14 17.28
CA ILE A 101 -21.49 -4.83 17.49
C ILE A 101 -23.03 -4.92 17.40
N PHE A 102 -23.55 -5.67 16.45
CA PHE A 102 -25.00 -5.91 16.33
C PHE A 102 -25.58 -6.60 17.59
N LYS A 103 -24.89 -7.60 18.13
CA LYS A 103 -25.31 -8.27 19.37
C LYS A 103 -25.30 -7.34 20.59
N LEU A 104 -24.32 -6.44 20.67
CA LEU A 104 -24.14 -5.56 21.82
C LEU A 104 -25.00 -4.29 21.74
N SER A 105 -25.19 -3.71 20.56
CA SER A 105 -25.85 -2.42 20.40
C SER A 105 -27.09 -2.42 19.54
N GLY A 106 -27.40 -3.53 18.87
CA GLY A 106 -28.55 -3.64 17.96
C GLY A 106 -28.43 -2.85 16.67
N ILE A 107 -27.24 -2.26 16.39
CA ILE A 107 -27.02 -1.45 15.19
C ILE A 107 -26.48 -2.34 14.07
N LYS A 108 -27.20 -2.38 12.95
CA LYS A 108 -26.77 -3.10 11.75
C LYS A 108 -25.74 -2.31 10.96
N LYS A 109 -24.75 -2.99 10.40
CA LYS A 109 -23.76 -2.46 9.45
C LYS A 109 -22.94 -1.26 9.98
N VAL A 110 -22.38 -1.39 11.16
CA VAL A 110 -21.50 -0.35 11.74
C VAL A 110 -20.16 -0.27 11.00
N ALA A 111 -19.63 -1.42 10.55
CA ALA A 111 -18.38 -1.50 9.81
C ALA A 111 -18.67 -1.99 8.38
N ALA A 112 -18.73 -1.07 7.44
CA ALA A 112 -18.90 -1.39 6.02
C ALA A 112 -17.81 -0.69 5.21
N LEU A 113 -17.07 -1.47 4.41
CA LEU A 113 -16.15 -0.91 3.43
C LEU A 113 -16.91 -0.74 2.12
N PRO A 114 -17.19 0.51 1.67
CA PRO A 114 -17.83 0.71 0.38
C PRO A 114 -16.87 0.26 -0.74
N TRP A 115 -17.41 -0.32 -1.79
CA TRP A 115 -16.60 -0.78 -2.93
C TRP A 115 -15.74 0.33 -3.55
N GLN A 116 -16.24 1.56 -3.55
CA GLN A 116 -15.52 2.74 -4.00
C GLN A 116 -14.28 3.01 -3.15
N GLY A 117 -14.40 2.92 -1.83
CA GLY A 117 -13.26 3.02 -0.92
C GLY A 117 -12.24 1.91 -1.15
N GLY A 118 -12.70 0.70 -1.43
CA GLY A 118 -11.85 -0.43 -1.79
C GLY A 118 -11.01 -0.16 -3.03
N LEU A 119 -11.63 0.35 -4.09
CA LEU A 119 -10.92 0.72 -5.32
C LEU A 119 -9.88 1.82 -5.09
N ILE A 120 -10.22 2.83 -4.31
CA ILE A 120 -9.29 3.91 -3.94
C ILE A 120 -8.09 3.36 -3.17
N LEU A 121 -8.31 2.46 -2.22
CA LEU A 121 -7.23 1.85 -1.44
C LEU A 121 -6.30 0.99 -2.31
N VAL A 122 -6.83 0.22 -3.24
CA VAL A 122 -6.01 -0.52 -4.22
C VAL A 122 -5.18 0.44 -5.06
N GLY A 123 -5.79 1.52 -5.55
CA GLY A 123 -5.11 2.56 -6.32
C GLY A 123 -3.96 3.20 -5.53
N ILE A 124 -4.19 3.53 -4.27
CA ILE A 124 -3.16 4.09 -3.37
C ILE A 124 -2.03 3.08 -3.15
N SER A 125 -2.36 1.81 -2.90
CA SER A 125 -1.37 0.74 -2.72
C SER A 125 -0.48 0.59 -3.95
N MET A 126 -1.06 0.57 -5.14
CA MET A 126 -0.32 0.51 -6.40
C MET A 126 0.59 1.73 -6.60
N LEU A 127 0.07 2.92 -6.32
CA LEU A 127 0.83 4.16 -6.44
C LEU A 127 2.03 4.21 -5.51
N LEU A 128 1.83 3.88 -4.23
CA LEU A 128 2.91 3.86 -3.23
C LEU A 128 3.98 2.84 -3.58
N THR A 129 3.59 1.65 -4.01
CA THR A 129 4.52 0.58 -4.41
C THR A 129 5.30 0.99 -5.66
N PHE A 130 4.63 1.61 -6.62
CA PHE A 130 5.27 2.12 -7.84
C PHE A 130 6.33 3.19 -7.50
N ILE A 131 5.97 4.17 -6.68
CA ILE A 131 6.91 5.23 -6.26
C ILE A 131 8.09 4.62 -5.50
N ALA A 132 7.84 3.71 -4.57
CA ALA A 132 8.90 3.04 -3.80
C ALA A 132 9.84 2.22 -4.70
N GLY A 133 9.33 1.66 -5.80
CA GLY A 133 10.11 0.88 -6.75
C GLY A 133 10.85 1.71 -7.82
N LEU A 134 10.56 3.01 -7.97
CA LEU A 134 11.17 3.83 -9.02
C LEU A 134 12.70 3.95 -8.86
N ILE A 135 13.17 4.18 -7.65
CA ILE A 135 14.62 4.34 -7.39
C ILE A 135 15.36 3.01 -7.65
N PRO A 136 14.94 1.85 -7.07
CA PRO A 136 15.58 0.58 -7.39
C PRO A 136 15.54 0.23 -8.88
N SER A 137 14.43 0.47 -9.57
CA SER A 137 14.31 0.16 -11.00
C SER A 137 15.26 1.02 -11.86
N ARG A 138 15.45 2.28 -11.51
CA ARG A 138 16.43 3.14 -12.17
C ARG A 138 17.85 2.66 -11.92
N ILE A 139 18.18 2.27 -10.70
CA ILE A 139 19.50 1.71 -10.37
C ILE A 139 19.74 0.43 -11.19
N ALA A 140 18.78 -0.46 -11.27
CA ALA A 140 18.86 -1.68 -12.08
C ALA A 140 19.11 -1.37 -13.55
N SER A 141 18.37 -0.41 -14.12
CA SER A 141 18.50 -0.03 -15.54
C SER A 141 19.83 0.59 -15.90
N LYS A 142 20.50 1.25 -14.94
CA LYS A 142 21.80 1.90 -15.13
C LYS A 142 22.99 0.95 -14.98
N LYS A 143 22.81 -0.30 -14.57
CA LYS A 143 23.91 -1.26 -14.43
C LYS A 143 24.56 -1.55 -15.78
N ASP A 144 25.91 -1.44 -15.80
CA ASP A 144 26.69 -1.80 -16.96
C ASP A 144 26.68 -3.32 -17.15
N PRO A 145 26.36 -3.85 -18.37
CA PRO A 145 26.36 -5.29 -18.61
C PRO A 145 27.68 -5.98 -18.29
N VAL A 146 28.81 -5.33 -18.63
CA VAL A 146 30.15 -5.91 -18.41
C VAL A 146 30.45 -6.01 -16.92
N VAL A 147 30.15 -4.95 -16.14
CA VAL A 147 30.35 -4.92 -14.68
C VAL A 147 29.41 -5.92 -14.00
N ALA A 148 28.15 -5.99 -14.44
CA ALA A 148 27.17 -6.91 -13.88
C ALA A 148 27.57 -8.39 -14.09
N LEU A 149 28.12 -8.73 -15.26
CA LEU A 149 28.59 -10.08 -15.55
C LEU A 149 29.89 -10.46 -14.83
N ARG A 150 30.70 -9.48 -14.46
CA ARG A 150 31.95 -9.67 -13.72
C ARG A 150 31.80 -9.69 -12.21
N SER A 151 30.68 -9.25 -11.68
CA SER A 151 30.43 -9.29 -10.23
C SER A 151 30.19 -10.72 -9.76
N GLU A 152 31.18 -11.31 -9.08
CA GLU A 152 31.08 -12.58 -8.38
C GLU A 152 31.00 -12.37 -6.88
#